data_29e1287648e37447fd56185e72e7ce72
#
_entry.id   29e1287648e37447fd56185e72e7ce72
#
_cell.length_a   1.000
_cell.length_b   1.000
_cell.length_c   1.000
_cell.angle_alpha   90.00
_cell.angle_beta   90.00
_cell.angle_gamma   90.00
#
_symmetry.space_group_name_H-M   'P 1'
#
loop_
_entity.id
_entity.type
_entity.pdbx_description
1 polymer ?
#
loop_
_entity_poly.entity_id
_entity_poly.type
_entity_poly.pdbx_seq_one_letter_code
_entity_poly.pdbx_strand_id
1 'polypeptide(L)'
;MITGIDHVQLAMPPGHEEAARSFYAGLLGMTERPKPPALAARGGCWFASGAAVLHLGVEEEFRPARKAHAALLVEDLDELAAELKAAGYDCVPADGEIPGVRRFHSHDPFGNRVEFQQA
;
A
#
# COMPACT_ATOMS: atom_id res chain seq x y z
N MET A 1 13.03 -24.14 3.76
CA MET A 1 11.62 -24.03 4.16
C MET A 1 11.28 -22.56 4.36
N ILE A 2 10.23 -22.06 3.71
CA ILE A 2 9.76 -20.70 3.90
C ILE A 2 9.05 -20.59 5.24
N THR A 3 9.33 -19.51 6.01
CA THR A 3 8.75 -19.32 7.34
C THR A 3 7.86 -18.08 7.44
N GLY A 4 7.83 -17.22 6.42
CA GLY A 4 6.98 -16.04 6.44
C GLY A 4 7.32 -15.07 5.33
N ILE A 5 6.70 -13.89 5.38
CA ILE A 5 6.97 -12.78 4.48
C ILE A 5 7.64 -11.68 5.29
N ASP A 6 8.80 -11.20 4.83
CA ASP A 6 9.50 -10.08 5.46
C ASP A 6 8.86 -8.75 5.02
N HIS A 7 8.71 -8.56 3.74
CA HIS A 7 8.08 -7.36 3.19
C HIS A 7 7.48 -7.64 1.82
N VAL A 8 6.64 -6.72 1.36
CA VAL A 8 6.14 -6.68 -0.01
C VAL A 8 6.66 -5.40 -0.64
N GLN A 9 7.25 -5.49 -1.83
CA GLN A 9 7.68 -4.31 -2.58
C GLN A 9 6.72 -4.03 -3.74
N LEU A 10 6.33 -2.75 -3.84
CA LEU A 10 5.57 -2.22 -4.96
C LEU A 10 6.48 -1.28 -5.74
N ALA A 11 6.21 -1.11 -7.02
CA ALA A 11 6.95 -0.17 -7.83
C ALA A 11 6.34 1.24 -7.74
N MET A 12 7.15 2.24 -7.99
CA MET A 12 6.72 3.64 -8.10
C MET A 12 7.56 4.36 -9.17
N PRO A 13 7.02 5.43 -9.77
CA PRO A 13 7.81 6.23 -10.70
C PRO A 13 8.86 7.06 -9.96
N PRO A 14 9.98 7.43 -10.65
CA PRO A 14 11.01 8.27 -10.05
C PRO A 14 10.48 9.63 -9.59
N GLY A 15 10.99 10.11 -8.45
CA GLY A 15 10.76 11.48 -8.00
C GLY A 15 9.39 11.75 -7.37
N HIS A 16 8.60 10.72 -7.06
CA HIS A 16 7.25 10.88 -6.50
C HIS A 16 7.14 10.37 -5.06
N GLU A 17 8.23 10.40 -4.30
CA GLU A 17 8.26 9.93 -2.91
C GLU A 17 7.26 10.68 -2.02
N GLU A 18 7.04 11.98 -2.26
CA GLU A 18 6.07 12.75 -1.46
C GLU A 18 4.64 12.24 -1.63
N ALA A 19 4.26 11.82 -2.84
CA ALA A 19 2.96 11.20 -3.06
C ALA A 19 2.84 9.87 -2.32
N ALA A 20 3.92 9.07 -2.30
CA ALA A 20 3.96 7.83 -1.55
C ALA A 20 3.78 8.09 -0.04
N ARG A 21 4.45 9.10 0.50
CA ARG A 21 4.34 9.48 1.93
C ARG A 21 2.92 9.94 2.28
N SER A 22 2.32 10.76 1.44
CA SER A 22 0.95 11.24 1.65
C SER A 22 -0.05 10.10 1.72
N PHE A 23 0.13 9.07 0.91
CA PHE A 23 -0.77 7.90 0.88
C PHE A 23 -0.46 6.92 2.01
N TYR A 24 0.75 6.36 2.02
CA TYR A 24 1.08 5.27 2.94
C TYR A 24 1.24 5.73 4.38
N ALA A 25 1.86 6.87 4.63
CA ALA A 25 1.96 7.42 5.98
C ALA A 25 0.74 8.28 6.33
N GLY A 26 0.32 9.17 5.43
CA GLY A 26 -0.79 10.10 5.70
C GLY A 26 -2.15 9.42 5.79
N LEU A 27 -2.59 8.76 4.73
CA LEU A 27 -3.91 8.14 4.69
C LEU A 27 -3.95 6.78 5.39
N LEU A 28 -2.95 5.92 5.18
CA LEU A 28 -2.94 4.56 5.75
C LEU A 28 -2.36 4.50 7.16
N GLY A 29 -1.73 5.57 7.64
CA GLY A 29 -1.20 5.62 9.01
C GLY A 29 0.03 4.78 9.24
N MET A 30 0.75 4.37 8.19
CA MET A 30 2.00 3.64 8.33
C MET A 30 3.13 4.60 8.74
N THR A 31 4.18 4.05 9.34
CA THR A 31 5.37 4.82 9.72
C THR A 31 6.45 4.63 8.67
N GLU A 32 6.97 5.73 8.14
CA GLU A 32 8.11 5.65 7.25
C GLU A 32 9.36 5.20 8.01
N ARG A 33 10.11 4.27 7.41
CA ARG A 33 11.36 3.74 7.96
C ARG A 33 12.53 4.24 7.11
N PRO A 34 13.69 4.56 7.72
CA PRO A 34 14.86 4.98 6.97
C PRO A 34 15.41 3.82 6.16
N LYS A 35 15.86 4.11 4.94
CA LYS A 35 16.54 3.14 4.10
C LYS A 35 18.03 3.13 4.46
N PRO A 36 18.69 1.95 4.39
CA PRO A 36 20.14 1.90 4.54
C PRO A 36 20.84 2.79 3.51
N PRO A 37 21.97 3.42 3.87
CA PRO A 37 22.67 4.34 2.95
C PRO A 37 22.95 3.76 1.56
N ALA A 38 23.28 2.46 1.48
CA ALA A 38 23.54 1.79 0.21
C ALA A 38 22.32 1.77 -0.72
N LEU A 39 21.10 1.84 -0.18
CA LEU A 39 19.86 1.80 -0.94
C LEU A 39 19.20 3.16 -1.06
N ALA A 40 19.55 4.13 -0.21
CA ALA A 40 18.91 5.43 -0.17
C ALA A 40 19.02 6.18 -1.51
N ALA A 41 20.14 6.06 -2.20
CA ALA A 41 20.38 6.72 -3.47
C ALA A 41 19.51 6.19 -4.62
N ARG A 42 18.90 5.02 -4.45
CA ARG A 42 18.00 4.42 -5.46
C ARG A 42 16.61 5.07 -5.48
N GLY A 43 16.30 5.91 -4.50
CA GLY A 43 14.97 6.47 -4.33
C GLY A 43 13.99 5.47 -3.71
N GLY A 44 12.71 5.86 -3.64
CA GLY A 44 11.67 5.06 -3.01
C GLY A 44 11.58 5.28 -1.51
N CYS A 45 10.65 4.58 -0.89
CA CYS A 45 10.33 4.75 0.54
C CYS A 45 9.98 3.40 1.16
N TRP A 46 10.27 3.25 2.44
CA TRP A 46 9.90 2.08 3.24
C TRP A 46 8.89 2.48 4.31
N PHE A 47 7.84 1.70 4.47
CA PHE A 47 6.78 1.94 5.44
C PHE A 47 6.50 0.67 6.25
N ALA A 48 6.12 0.85 7.51
CA ALA A 48 5.74 -0.25 8.37
C ALA A 48 4.58 0.13 9.29
N SER A 49 3.73 -0.85 9.58
CA SER A 49 2.70 -0.77 10.60
C SER A 49 2.55 -2.16 11.21
N GLY A 50 3.05 -2.34 12.44
CA GLY A 50 3.14 -3.67 13.03
C GLY A 50 3.95 -4.63 12.15
N ALA A 51 3.38 -5.78 11.83
CA ALA A 51 4.00 -6.79 10.97
C ALA A 51 3.85 -6.47 9.47
N ALA A 52 3.05 -5.49 9.10
CA ALA A 52 2.88 -5.08 7.71
C ALA A 52 4.05 -4.17 7.29
N VAL A 53 4.87 -4.65 6.36
CA VAL A 53 6.04 -3.91 5.86
C VAL A 53 5.93 -3.79 4.35
N LEU A 54 5.90 -2.56 3.86
CA LEU A 54 5.82 -2.25 2.43
C LEU A 54 7.01 -1.42 2.01
N HIS A 55 7.63 -1.79 0.90
CA HIS A 55 8.67 -1.03 0.25
C HIS A 55 8.14 -0.49 -1.08
N LEU A 56 8.39 0.78 -1.36
CA LEU A 56 8.15 1.38 -2.67
C LEU A 56 9.50 1.49 -3.36
N GLY A 57 9.68 0.75 -4.46
CA GLY A 57 10.91 0.75 -5.23
C GLY A 57 10.72 1.52 -6.54
N VAL A 58 11.69 2.38 -6.87
CA VAL A 58 11.65 3.17 -8.11
C VAL A 58 11.87 2.27 -9.32
N GLU A 59 11.01 2.41 -10.31
CA GLU A 59 11.12 1.75 -11.60
C GLU A 59 11.06 2.82 -12.69
N GLU A 60 12.12 2.93 -13.51
CA GLU A 60 12.24 4.00 -14.52
C GLU A 60 11.12 3.94 -15.56
N GLU A 61 10.81 2.76 -16.05
CA GLU A 61 9.70 2.54 -16.97
C GLU A 61 8.50 2.01 -16.18
N PHE A 62 8.04 2.80 -15.22
CA PHE A 62 7.00 2.39 -14.28
C PHE A 62 5.70 2.04 -14.99
N ARG A 63 5.12 0.90 -14.58
CA ARG A 63 3.76 0.49 -14.90
C ARG A 63 3.06 0.06 -13.61
N PRO A 64 1.84 0.53 -13.36
CA PRO A 64 1.12 0.12 -12.15
C PRO A 64 0.77 -1.37 -12.19
N ALA A 65 0.87 -2.01 -11.03
CA ALA A 65 0.40 -3.38 -10.85
C ALA A 65 -1.13 -3.35 -10.68
N ARG A 66 -1.85 -3.78 -11.69
CA ARG A 66 -3.33 -3.73 -11.72
C ARG A 66 -3.98 -5.03 -11.29
N LYS A 67 -3.23 -6.12 -11.25
CA LYS A 67 -3.72 -7.44 -10.81
C LYS A 67 -3.03 -7.87 -9.53
N ALA A 68 -1.69 -7.96 -9.53
CA ALA A 68 -0.92 -8.29 -8.35
C ALA A 68 -1.08 -7.16 -7.31
N HIS A 69 -1.33 -7.51 -6.06
CA HIS A 69 -1.56 -6.52 -5.01
C HIS A 69 -1.31 -7.12 -3.63
N ALA A 70 -1.04 -6.25 -2.66
CA ALA A 70 -1.04 -6.61 -1.25
C ALA A 70 -2.45 -6.45 -0.68
N ALA A 71 -2.83 -7.34 0.25
CA ALA A 71 -4.05 -7.21 1.04
C ALA A 71 -3.64 -6.86 2.47
N LEU A 72 -4.09 -5.71 2.94
CA LEU A 72 -3.74 -5.15 4.25
C LEU A 72 -4.92 -5.25 5.20
N LEU A 73 -4.67 -5.70 6.42
CA LEU A 73 -5.69 -5.76 7.47
C LEU A 73 -5.79 -4.39 8.13
N VAL A 74 -7.01 -3.90 8.34
CA VAL A 74 -7.28 -2.60 8.98
C VAL A 74 -8.29 -2.74 10.10
N GLU A 75 -8.17 -1.87 11.10
CA GLU A 75 -9.03 -1.91 12.28
C GLU A 75 -10.46 -1.45 11.98
N ASP A 76 -10.63 -0.43 11.15
CA ASP A 76 -11.93 0.11 10.77
C ASP A 76 -11.99 0.32 9.26
N LEU A 77 -12.54 -0.68 8.58
CA LEU A 77 -12.62 -0.69 7.11
C LEU A 77 -13.52 0.44 6.59
N ASP A 78 -14.62 0.73 7.27
CA ASP A 78 -15.57 1.75 6.83
C ASP A 78 -14.98 3.16 6.98
N GLU A 79 -14.26 3.42 8.07
CA GLU A 79 -13.59 4.70 8.27
C GLU A 79 -12.53 4.92 7.20
N LEU A 80 -11.71 3.91 6.93
CA LEU A 80 -10.67 4.01 5.89
C LEU A 80 -11.29 4.26 4.51
N ALA A 81 -12.37 3.57 4.18
CA ALA A 81 -13.06 3.79 2.91
C ALA A 81 -13.56 5.24 2.79
N ALA A 82 -14.11 5.81 3.87
CA ALA A 82 -14.58 7.19 3.87
C ALA A 82 -13.42 8.17 3.68
N GLU A 83 -12.29 7.96 4.35
CA GLU A 83 -11.11 8.81 4.22
C GLU A 83 -10.50 8.74 2.82
N LEU A 84 -10.40 7.54 2.25
CA LEU A 84 -9.89 7.37 0.90
C LEU A 84 -10.78 8.03 -0.15
N LYS A 85 -12.10 7.87 -0.04
CA LYS A 85 -13.06 8.51 -0.93
C LYS A 85 -12.97 10.03 -0.83
N ALA A 86 -12.86 10.57 0.38
CA ALA A 86 -12.71 12.01 0.61
C ALA A 86 -11.41 12.55 -0.04
N ALA A 87 -10.38 11.73 -0.12
CA ALA A 87 -9.11 12.08 -0.77
C ALA A 87 -9.12 11.82 -2.29
N GLY A 88 -10.24 11.35 -2.87
CA GLY A 88 -10.39 11.16 -4.30
C GLY A 88 -10.09 9.76 -4.81
N TYR A 89 -9.93 8.77 -3.91
CA TYR A 89 -9.66 7.39 -4.32
C TYR A 89 -10.96 6.59 -4.43
N ASP A 90 -11.05 5.73 -5.44
CA ASP A 90 -12.16 4.80 -5.58
C ASP A 90 -12.00 3.64 -4.61
N CYS A 91 -13.12 3.21 -4.01
CA CYS A 91 -13.16 2.04 -3.16
C CYS A 91 -14.23 1.10 -3.71
N VAL A 92 -13.81 -0.07 -4.20
CA VAL A 92 -14.69 -1.05 -4.82
C VAL A 92 -14.93 -2.20 -3.85
N PRO A 93 -16.11 -2.29 -3.22
CA PRO A 93 -16.41 -3.36 -2.28
C PRO A 93 -16.37 -4.74 -2.96
N ALA A 94 -15.88 -5.72 -2.22
CA ALA A 94 -15.82 -7.11 -2.66
C ALA A 94 -16.31 -8.04 -1.54
N ASP A 95 -17.25 -7.55 -0.74
CA ASP A 95 -17.85 -8.33 0.35
C ASP A 95 -18.64 -9.51 -0.22
N GLY A 96 -18.60 -10.62 0.48
CA GLY A 96 -19.31 -11.84 0.10
C GLY A 96 -18.64 -12.72 -0.94
N GLU A 97 -17.59 -12.27 -1.60
CA GLU A 97 -16.81 -13.10 -2.51
C GLU A 97 -15.99 -14.15 -1.76
N ILE A 98 -15.50 -13.78 -0.57
CA ILE A 98 -14.83 -14.69 0.36
C ILE A 98 -15.68 -14.75 1.62
N PRO A 99 -16.21 -15.91 2.00
CA PRO A 99 -17.08 -16.02 3.17
C PRO A 99 -16.42 -15.46 4.44
N GLY A 100 -17.14 -14.58 5.16
CA GLY A 100 -16.67 -14.00 6.41
C GLY A 100 -15.63 -12.90 6.27
N VAL A 101 -15.28 -12.50 5.06
CA VAL A 101 -14.29 -11.46 4.81
C VAL A 101 -14.97 -10.22 4.25
N ARG A 102 -14.88 -9.12 5.00
CA ARG A 102 -15.23 -7.78 4.50
C ARG A 102 -13.98 -7.15 3.93
N ARG A 103 -14.05 -6.69 2.69
CA ARG A 103 -12.91 -6.10 2.00
C ARG A 103 -13.33 -5.15 0.90
N PHE A 104 -12.42 -4.27 0.50
CA PHE A 104 -12.56 -3.51 -0.73
C PHE A 104 -11.22 -3.39 -1.44
N HIS A 105 -11.28 -3.08 -2.72
CA HIS A 105 -10.09 -2.77 -3.53
C HIS A 105 -10.04 -1.27 -3.80
N SER A 106 -8.84 -0.74 -3.81
CA SER A 106 -8.54 0.64 -4.18
C SER A 106 -7.25 0.66 -4.99
N HIS A 107 -6.64 1.82 -5.11
CA HIS A 107 -5.33 1.96 -5.74
C HIS A 107 -4.53 3.01 -4.96
N ASP A 108 -3.21 2.94 -5.10
CA ASP A 108 -2.33 3.96 -4.53
C ASP A 108 -2.19 5.16 -5.49
N PRO A 109 -1.40 6.19 -5.15
CA PRO A 109 -1.26 7.37 -6.02
C PRO A 109 -0.74 7.06 -7.41
N PHE A 110 -0.08 5.92 -7.59
CA PHE A 110 0.56 5.52 -8.85
C PHE A 110 -0.30 4.57 -9.67
N GLY A 111 -1.46 4.17 -9.16
CA GLY A 111 -2.35 3.24 -9.82
C GLY A 111 -2.09 1.78 -9.47
N ASN A 112 -1.18 1.47 -8.54
CA ASN A 112 -1.02 0.11 -8.04
C ASN A 112 -2.29 -0.29 -7.28
N ARG A 113 -2.82 -1.48 -7.59
CA ARG A 113 -3.97 -2.03 -6.87
C ARG A 113 -3.58 -2.34 -5.42
N VAL A 114 -4.49 -2.09 -4.50
CA VAL A 114 -4.35 -2.44 -3.11
C VAL A 114 -5.68 -2.94 -2.57
N GLU A 115 -5.64 -3.91 -1.68
CA GLU A 115 -6.82 -4.48 -1.03
C GLU A 115 -6.75 -4.18 0.46
N PHE A 116 -7.92 -3.87 1.04
CA PHE A 116 -8.04 -3.68 2.48
C PHE A 116 -9.10 -4.61 3.01
N GLN A 117 -8.80 -5.29 4.12
CA GLN A 117 -9.70 -6.23 4.77
C GLN A 117 -9.92 -5.81 6.22
N GLN A 118 -11.14 -6.01 6.72
CA GLN A 118 -11.44 -5.81 8.13
C GLN A 118 -10.68 -6.84 8.97
N ALA A 119 -9.88 -6.35 9.89
CA ALA A 119 -9.18 -7.20 10.85
C ALA A 119 -10.15 -7.84 11.85
#